data_2336bdc2feb370a2f9e3b59dcb35b767
#
_entry.id   2336bdc2feb370a2f9e3b59dcb35b767
#
_cell.length_a   1.000
_cell.length_b   1.000
_cell.length_c   1.000
_cell.angle_alpha   90.00
_cell.angle_beta   90.00
_cell.angle_gamma   90.00
#
_symmetry.space_group_name_H-M   'P 1'
#
loop_
_entity.id
_entity.type
_entity.pdbx_description
1 polymer ?
#
loop_
_entity_poly.entity_id
_entity_poly.type
_entity_poly.pdbx_seq_one_letter_code
_entity_poly.pdbx_strand_id
1 'polypeptide(L)'
;MLGLLDDPSPLVRRALLARFTARGAAAATLLQEIAHSSNRVLARHAAWFIEELKLTDPVAEFRTFIRSLNYELETGALLLARTVTPQLDVGECRAGLDEMAARCRELISEPSANREKCRVINRVLFHEWGFRGNVEQYTDPMNSLIDKVLTRRKGIPISLSIVYLLVGERLGLPLEPVGLPGHFVVGCYADETPFFIDPFDQGLFRDADEVFALLRSNHILPKPTDLSPTTVREVLCRSCRNLANHYSASSDLARAQIFSEFADEFEATHERYLQS
;
A
#
# COMPACT_ATOMS: atom_id res chain seq x y z
N MET A 1 -15.10 -32.07 13.46
CA MET A 1 -15.29 -30.60 13.42
C MET A 1 -16.21 -30.19 12.28
N LEU A 2 -16.02 -30.71 11.06
CA LEU A 2 -16.88 -30.43 9.91
C LEU A 2 -18.34 -30.87 10.11
N GLY A 3 -18.60 -32.01 10.78
CA GLY A 3 -19.94 -32.48 11.08
C GLY A 3 -20.71 -31.69 12.15
N LEU A 4 -20.15 -30.58 12.64
CA LEU A 4 -20.81 -29.65 13.57
C LEU A 4 -21.00 -28.27 12.96
N LEU A 5 -20.61 -28.06 11.69
CA LEU A 5 -20.64 -26.76 11.05
C LEU A 5 -22.08 -26.25 10.85
N ASP A 6 -23.02 -27.16 10.64
CA ASP A 6 -24.45 -26.94 10.47
C ASP A 6 -25.28 -27.11 11.74
N ASP A 7 -24.63 -27.32 12.88
CA ASP A 7 -25.32 -27.45 14.16
C ASP A 7 -25.99 -26.13 14.56
N PRO A 8 -27.30 -26.12 14.81
CA PRO A 8 -28.03 -24.90 15.16
C PRO A 8 -27.75 -24.40 16.60
N SER A 9 -27.10 -25.21 17.43
CA SER A 9 -26.86 -24.87 18.85
C SER A 9 -25.96 -23.62 19.00
N PRO A 10 -26.40 -22.59 19.74
CA PRO A 10 -25.58 -21.42 20.02
C PRO A 10 -24.27 -21.75 20.75
N LEU A 11 -24.25 -22.80 21.57
CA LEU A 11 -23.06 -23.26 22.27
C LEU A 11 -22.04 -23.84 21.30
N VAL A 12 -22.49 -24.67 20.34
CA VAL A 12 -21.63 -25.25 19.30
C VAL A 12 -21.05 -24.14 18.39
N ARG A 13 -21.91 -23.20 17.98
CA ARG A 13 -21.45 -22.04 17.17
C ARG A 13 -20.38 -21.23 17.88
N ARG A 14 -20.58 -20.92 19.16
CA ARG A 14 -19.59 -20.17 19.97
C ARG A 14 -18.27 -20.95 20.12
N ALA A 15 -18.34 -22.25 20.35
CA ALA A 15 -17.15 -23.12 20.44
C ALA A 15 -16.40 -23.21 19.11
N LEU A 16 -17.12 -23.28 17.98
CA LEU A 16 -16.53 -23.26 16.64
C LEU A 16 -15.88 -21.92 16.33
N LEU A 17 -16.53 -20.78 16.65
CA LEU A 17 -15.94 -19.45 16.50
C LEU A 17 -14.61 -19.35 17.25
N ALA A 18 -14.57 -19.69 18.54
CA ALA A 18 -13.34 -19.65 19.32
C ALA A 18 -12.23 -20.56 18.73
N ARG A 19 -12.61 -21.72 18.22
CA ARG A 19 -11.66 -22.67 17.63
C ARG A 19 -11.14 -22.25 16.26
N PHE A 20 -11.98 -21.62 15.43
CA PHE A 20 -11.55 -21.05 14.15
C PHE A 20 -10.68 -19.81 14.36
N THR A 21 -11.02 -18.95 15.33
CA THR A 21 -10.16 -17.82 15.74
C THR A 21 -8.76 -18.29 16.13
N ALA A 22 -8.68 -19.35 16.96
CA ALA A 22 -7.39 -19.89 17.40
C ALA A 22 -6.56 -20.52 16.26
N ARG A 23 -7.20 -20.95 15.15
CA ARG A 23 -6.52 -21.52 13.98
C ARG A 23 -6.14 -20.50 12.90
N GLY A 24 -6.66 -19.29 12.97
CA GLY A 24 -6.33 -18.19 12.05
C GLY A 24 -6.42 -18.58 10.57
N ALA A 25 -5.35 -18.36 9.82
CA ALA A 25 -5.29 -18.61 8.37
C ALA A 25 -5.67 -20.04 7.95
N ALA A 26 -5.30 -21.06 8.75
CA ALA A 26 -5.66 -22.44 8.45
C ALA A 26 -7.18 -22.70 8.55
N ALA A 27 -7.90 -21.92 9.38
CA ALA A 27 -9.35 -21.98 9.42
C ALA A 27 -9.96 -21.25 8.22
N ALA A 28 -9.37 -20.15 7.78
CA ALA A 28 -9.82 -19.42 6.61
C ALA A 28 -9.79 -20.30 5.36
N THR A 29 -8.67 -20.93 5.07
CA THR A 29 -8.52 -21.86 3.93
C THR A 29 -9.57 -22.98 3.97
N LEU A 30 -9.70 -23.65 5.13
CA LEU A 30 -10.67 -24.73 5.30
C LEU A 30 -12.13 -24.26 5.08
N LEU A 31 -12.49 -23.10 5.65
CA LEU A 31 -13.85 -22.56 5.50
C LEU A 31 -14.12 -22.10 4.07
N GLN A 32 -13.14 -21.57 3.36
CA GLN A 32 -13.24 -21.21 1.95
C GLN A 32 -13.45 -22.44 1.05
N GLU A 33 -12.69 -23.52 1.27
CA GLU A 33 -12.89 -24.78 0.53
C GLU A 33 -14.32 -25.31 0.72
N ILE A 34 -14.85 -25.24 1.95
CA ILE A 34 -16.22 -25.65 2.24
C ILE A 34 -17.25 -24.72 1.61
N ALA A 35 -17.01 -23.41 1.64
CA ALA A 35 -17.91 -22.41 1.05
C ALA A 35 -18.05 -22.58 -0.46
N HIS A 36 -17.02 -23.13 -1.14
CA HIS A 36 -17.06 -23.46 -2.58
C HIS A 36 -17.47 -24.90 -2.86
N SER A 37 -17.81 -25.71 -1.84
CA SER A 37 -18.21 -27.09 -2.03
C SER A 37 -19.60 -27.21 -2.64
N SER A 38 -19.91 -28.40 -3.21
CA SER A 38 -21.23 -28.73 -3.75
C SER A 38 -22.34 -28.85 -2.69
N ASN A 39 -21.97 -28.99 -1.43
CA ASN A 39 -22.92 -29.07 -0.31
C ASN A 39 -23.39 -27.66 0.09
N ARG A 40 -24.52 -27.21 -0.47
CA ARG A 40 -25.09 -25.86 -0.28
C ARG A 40 -25.34 -25.52 1.21
N VAL A 41 -25.65 -26.49 2.06
CA VAL A 41 -25.91 -26.25 3.50
C VAL A 41 -24.61 -25.90 4.19
N LEU A 42 -23.59 -26.75 4.05
CA LEU A 42 -22.28 -26.49 4.64
C LEU A 42 -21.62 -25.25 4.05
N ALA A 43 -21.76 -25.02 2.74
CA ALA A 43 -21.24 -23.82 2.08
C ALA A 43 -21.81 -22.54 2.69
N ARG A 44 -23.12 -22.48 2.95
CA ARG A 44 -23.77 -21.32 3.59
C ARG A 44 -23.29 -21.11 5.01
N HIS A 45 -23.13 -22.17 5.80
CA HIS A 45 -22.61 -22.07 7.17
C HIS A 45 -21.12 -21.66 7.19
N ALA A 46 -20.31 -22.19 6.28
CA ALA A 46 -18.91 -21.77 6.15
C ALA A 46 -18.80 -20.29 5.78
N ALA A 47 -19.60 -19.81 4.82
CA ALA A 47 -19.66 -18.39 4.45
C ALA A 47 -20.05 -17.51 5.64
N TRP A 48 -21.02 -17.93 6.46
CA TRP A 48 -21.37 -17.22 7.69
C TRP A 48 -20.20 -17.15 8.69
N PHE A 49 -19.46 -18.26 8.88
CA PHE A 49 -18.27 -18.25 9.76
C PHE A 49 -17.13 -17.36 9.20
N ILE A 50 -16.94 -17.35 7.89
CA ILE A 50 -15.96 -16.46 7.22
C ILE A 50 -16.30 -15.00 7.51
N GLU A 51 -17.58 -14.63 7.35
CA GLU A 51 -18.06 -13.27 7.57
C GLU A 51 -17.95 -12.87 9.06
N GLU A 52 -18.45 -13.73 9.98
CA GLU A 52 -18.45 -13.47 11.42
C GLU A 52 -17.03 -13.32 11.99
N LEU A 53 -16.11 -14.16 11.50
CA LEU A 53 -14.71 -14.14 11.92
C LEU A 53 -13.85 -13.15 11.11
N LYS A 54 -14.44 -12.47 10.13
CA LYS A 54 -13.72 -11.59 9.19
C LYS A 54 -12.51 -12.30 8.56
N LEU A 55 -12.66 -13.59 8.27
CA LEU A 55 -11.65 -14.43 7.65
C LEU A 55 -11.68 -14.23 6.12
N THR A 56 -11.46 -13.01 5.67
CA THR A 56 -11.23 -12.75 4.25
C THR A 56 -9.87 -13.30 3.85
N ASP A 57 -9.75 -13.84 2.64
CA ASP A 57 -8.46 -14.13 2.05
C ASP A 57 -7.87 -12.80 1.52
N PRO A 58 -6.85 -12.22 2.19
CA PRO A 58 -6.31 -10.93 1.76
C PRO A 58 -5.72 -10.95 0.35
N VAL A 59 -5.24 -12.11 -0.10
CA VAL A 59 -4.71 -12.30 -1.46
C VAL A 59 -5.86 -12.22 -2.47
N ALA A 60 -6.97 -12.93 -2.22
CA ALA A 60 -8.16 -12.87 -3.08
C ALA A 60 -8.82 -11.48 -3.05
N GLU A 61 -8.83 -10.82 -1.90
CA GLU A 61 -9.34 -9.46 -1.74
C GLU A 61 -8.53 -8.46 -2.57
N PHE A 62 -7.19 -8.54 -2.51
CA PHE A 62 -6.33 -7.68 -3.32
C PHE A 62 -6.46 -7.96 -4.82
N ARG A 63 -6.60 -9.23 -5.24
CA ARG A 63 -6.91 -9.58 -6.64
C ARG A 63 -8.24 -8.97 -7.11
N THR A 64 -9.26 -8.99 -6.25
CA THR A 64 -10.55 -8.36 -6.56
C THR A 64 -10.40 -6.85 -6.72
N PHE A 65 -9.62 -6.20 -5.88
CA PHE A 65 -9.30 -4.79 -6.01
C PHE A 65 -8.57 -4.48 -7.33
N ILE A 66 -7.59 -5.29 -7.72
CA ILE A 66 -6.89 -5.13 -9.02
C ILE A 66 -7.87 -5.16 -10.19
N ARG A 67 -8.85 -6.07 -10.15
CA ARG A 67 -9.85 -6.24 -11.21
C ARG A 67 -10.94 -5.18 -11.22
N SER A 68 -11.12 -4.45 -10.13
CA SER A 68 -12.18 -3.43 -10.00
C SER A 68 -11.95 -2.20 -10.88
N LEU A 69 -10.72 -1.96 -11.34
CA LEU A 69 -10.28 -0.75 -12.06
C LEU A 69 -10.50 0.56 -11.28
N ASN A 70 -10.99 0.47 -10.06
CA ASN A 70 -11.22 1.62 -9.18
C ASN A 70 -10.07 1.73 -8.17
N TYR A 71 -8.99 2.36 -8.59
CA TYR A 71 -7.77 2.42 -7.82
C TYR A 71 -7.73 3.68 -6.95
N GLU A 72 -7.82 3.48 -5.64
CA GLU A 72 -7.60 4.50 -4.62
C GLU A 72 -6.32 4.12 -3.85
N LEU A 73 -5.42 5.09 -3.64
CA LEU A 73 -4.05 4.84 -3.20
C LEU A 73 -4.00 4.25 -1.79
N GLU A 74 -4.74 4.82 -0.84
CA GLU A 74 -4.75 4.36 0.56
C GLU A 74 -5.33 2.95 0.66
N THR A 75 -6.47 2.72 0.03
CA THR A 75 -7.12 1.40 0.00
C THR A 75 -6.20 0.36 -0.62
N GLY A 76 -5.60 0.65 -1.77
CA GLY A 76 -4.68 -0.27 -2.44
C GLY A 76 -3.44 -0.58 -1.60
N ALA A 77 -2.83 0.41 -0.98
CA ALA A 77 -1.65 0.22 -0.12
C ALA A 77 -1.97 -0.60 1.15
N LEU A 78 -3.14 -0.38 1.76
CA LEU A 78 -3.59 -1.14 2.94
C LEU A 78 -3.96 -2.58 2.58
N LEU A 79 -4.66 -2.81 1.47
CA LEU A 79 -4.98 -4.15 0.98
C LEU A 79 -3.72 -4.92 0.62
N LEU A 80 -2.74 -4.28 -0.04
CA LEU A 80 -1.44 -4.86 -0.32
C LEU A 80 -0.72 -5.28 0.97
N ALA A 81 -0.72 -4.41 2.00
CA ALA A 81 -0.11 -4.72 3.29
C ALA A 81 -0.81 -5.90 3.99
N ARG A 82 -2.14 -6.01 3.89
CA ARG A 82 -2.91 -7.13 4.46
C ARG A 82 -2.55 -8.48 3.85
N THR A 83 -2.05 -8.54 2.62
CA THR A 83 -1.59 -9.82 2.03
C THR A 83 -0.43 -10.45 2.81
N VAL A 84 0.34 -9.64 3.54
CA VAL A 84 1.46 -10.08 4.40
C VAL A 84 1.09 -10.05 5.88
N THR A 85 0.30 -9.06 6.28
CA THR A 85 -0.17 -8.88 7.67
C THR A 85 -1.71 -8.98 7.70
N PRO A 86 -2.30 -10.21 7.65
CA PRO A 86 -3.76 -10.38 7.56
C PRO A 86 -4.55 -9.72 8.69
N GLN A 87 -3.93 -9.59 9.86
CA GLN A 87 -4.53 -8.98 11.06
C GLN A 87 -4.22 -7.48 11.20
N LEU A 88 -3.79 -6.84 10.10
CA LEU A 88 -3.54 -5.40 10.09
C LEU A 88 -4.78 -4.62 10.55
N ASP A 89 -4.60 -3.76 11.54
CA ASP A 89 -5.62 -2.79 11.94
C ASP A 89 -5.58 -1.58 10.97
N VAL A 90 -6.51 -1.58 10.04
CA VAL A 90 -6.68 -0.48 9.07
C VAL A 90 -7.01 0.84 9.78
N GLY A 91 -7.78 0.78 10.89
CA GLY A 91 -8.14 1.96 11.67
C GLY A 91 -6.92 2.61 12.31
N GLU A 92 -6.00 1.81 12.86
CA GLU A 92 -4.75 2.30 13.44
C GLU A 92 -3.85 2.98 12.38
N CYS A 93 -3.72 2.38 11.19
CA CYS A 93 -2.96 2.99 10.10
C CYS A 93 -3.55 4.35 9.68
N ARG A 94 -4.88 4.42 9.53
CA ARG A 94 -5.59 5.66 9.18
C ARG A 94 -5.43 6.72 10.27
N ALA A 95 -5.63 6.33 11.52
CA ALA A 95 -5.46 7.23 12.66
C ALA A 95 -4.05 7.85 12.70
N GLY A 96 -3.00 7.06 12.42
CA GLY A 96 -1.64 7.57 12.34
C GLY A 96 -1.44 8.60 11.23
N LEU A 97 -2.03 8.35 10.04
CA LEU A 97 -2.00 9.32 8.93
C LEU A 97 -2.79 10.60 9.27
N ASP A 98 -3.94 10.44 9.92
CA ASP A 98 -4.79 11.56 10.34
C ASP A 98 -4.11 12.42 11.42
N GLU A 99 -3.37 11.79 12.35
CA GLU A 99 -2.59 12.49 13.38
C GLU A 99 -1.46 13.32 12.76
N MET A 100 -0.71 12.76 11.80
CA MET A 100 0.32 13.50 11.06
C MET A 100 -0.28 14.69 10.31
N ALA A 101 -1.41 14.52 9.63
CA ALA A 101 -2.10 15.59 8.93
C ALA A 101 -2.65 16.65 9.88
N ALA A 102 -3.20 16.25 11.04
CA ALA A 102 -3.66 17.17 12.09
C ALA A 102 -2.49 18.02 12.61
N ARG A 103 -1.34 17.39 12.86
CA ARG A 103 -0.13 18.11 13.29
C ARG A 103 0.35 19.11 12.23
N CYS A 104 0.27 18.75 10.96
CA CYS A 104 0.57 19.71 9.89
C CYS A 104 -0.38 20.91 9.91
N ARG A 105 -1.72 20.69 10.07
CA ARG A 105 -2.69 21.78 10.14
C ARG A 105 -2.42 22.76 11.28
N GLU A 106 -1.95 22.28 12.43
CA GLU A 106 -1.58 23.14 13.55
C GLU A 106 -0.40 24.08 13.23
N LEU A 107 0.47 23.66 12.32
CA LEU A 107 1.70 24.40 11.95
C LEU A 107 1.54 25.26 10.70
N ILE A 108 0.54 24.98 9.87
CA ILE A 108 0.27 25.75 8.66
C ILE A 108 -0.45 27.04 9.05
N SER A 109 0.13 28.19 8.65
CA SER A 109 -0.50 29.50 8.79
C SER A 109 -1.10 29.90 7.44
N GLU A 110 -2.41 30.03 7.37
CA GLU A 110 -3.08 30.44 6.13
C GLU A 110 -3.10 31.99 5.96
N PRO A 111 -2.94 32.52 4.74
CA PRO A 111 -2.73 31.80 3.48
C PRO A 111 -1.27 31.34 3.32
N SER A 112 -1.07 30.14 2.80
CA SER A 112 0.26 29.57 2.51
C SER A 112 0.29 28.94 1.12
N ALA A 113 1.41 29.12 0.40
CA ALA A 113 1.67 28.47 -0.88
C ALA A 113 1.86 26.93 -0.69
N ASN A 114 1.60 26.15 -1.74
CA ASN A 114 1.77 24.70 -1.70
C ASN A 114 3.16 24.29 -1.22
N ARG A 115 4.20 24.97 -1.70
CA ARG A 115 5.60 24.70 -1.29
C ARG A 115 5.83 24.92 0.20
N GLU A 116 5.21 25.94 0.81
CA GLU A 116 5.31 26.18 2.25
C GLU A 116 4.59 25.09 3.06
N LYS A 117 3.40 24.67 2.59
CA LYS A 117 2.67 23.55 3.20
C LYS A 117 3.50 22.26 3.12
N CYS A 118 4.17 22.00 2.00
CA CYS A 118 5.09 20.86 1.85
C CYS A 118 6.29 20.95 2.80
N ARG A 119 6.82 22.15 3.10
CA ARG A 119 7.87 22.31 4.14
C ARG A 119 7.35 21.91 5.52
N VAL A 120 6.09 22.18 5.82
CA VAL A 120 5.48 21.74 7.08
C VAL A 120 5.35 20.22 7.10
N ILE A 121 4.92 19.59 6.00
CA ILE A 121 4.89 18.12 5.90
C ILE A 121 6.29 17.54 6.13
N ASN A 122 7.31 18.10 5.49
CA ASN A 122 8.72 17.68 5.68
C ASN A 122 9.13 17.76 7.15
N ARG A 123 8.82 18.87 7.82
CA ARG A 123 9.09 19.02 9.25
C ARG A 123 8.40 17.94 10.07
N VAL A 124 7.10 17.72 9.86
CA VAL A 124 6.34 16.74 10.62
C VAL A 124 6.86 15.32 10.35
N LEU A 125 6.92 14.89 9.07
CA LEU A 125 7.27 13.52 8.74
C LEU A 125 8.72 13.18 9.09
N PHE A 126 9.68 14.03 8.69
CA PHE A 126 11.09 13.68 8.75
C PHE A 126 11.78 14.14 10.05
N HIS A 127 11.38 15.29 10.63
CA HIS A 127 12.01 15.81 11.84
C HIS A 127 11.23 15.45 13.12
N GLU A 128 9.90 15.56 13.14
CA GLU A 128 9.13 15.28 14.36
C GLU A 128 8.86 13.76 14.47
N TRP A 129 8.46 13.09 13.39
CA TRP A 129 8.14 11.65 13.39
C TRP A 129 9.31 10.75 13.02
N GLY A 130 10.37 11.28 12.40
CA GLY A 130 11.61 10.57 12.12
C GLY A 130 11.53 9.55 10.99
N PHE A 131 10.64 9.74 10.01
CA PHE A 131 10.63 8.95 8.79
C PHE A 131 11.93 9.13 8.02
N ARG A 132 12.46 8.05 7.45
CA ARG A 132 13.71 8.09 6.66
C ARG A 132 13.83 6.93 5.68
N GLY A 133 14.67 7.09 4.67
CA GLY A 133 15.07 6.00 3.79
C GLY A 133 15.81 4.89 4.55
N ASN A 134 15.50 3.64 4.25
CA ASN A 134 16.23 2.49 4.80
C ASN A 134 17.38 2.09 3.86
N VAL A 135 18.47 2.84 3.89
CA VAL A 135 19.64 2.61 3.03
C VAL A 135 20.39 1.32 3.42
N GLU A 136 20.48 1.05 4.73
CA GLU A 136 21.24 -0.10 5.26
C GLU A 136 20.60 -1.46 4.89
N GLN A 137 19.28 -1.51 4.84
CA GLN A 137 18.50 -2.71 4.52
C GLN A 137 17.49 -2.40 3.42
N TYR A 138 17.97 -1.88 2.30
CA TYR A 138 17.12 -1.40 1.21
C TYR A 138 16.19 -2.49 0.67
N THR A 139 16.67 -3.72 0.56
CA THR A 139 15.94 -4.87 0.02
C THR A 139 15.05 -5.59 1.05
N ASP A 140 14.91 -5.07 2.29
CA ASP A 140 13.94 -5.63 3.24
C ASP A 140 12.51 -5.42 2.72
N PRO A 141 11.71 -6.50 2.47
CA PRO A 141 10.35 -6.38 1.97
C PRO A 141 9.45 -5.50 2.83
N MET A 142 9.73 -5.43 4.14
CA MET A 142 8.96 -4.60 5.09
C MET A 142 9.07 -3.10 4.79
N ASN A 143 10.04 -2.66 4.00
CA ASN A 143 10.16 -1.26 3.56
C ASN A 143 9.10 -0.86 2.53
N SER A 144 8.40 -1.83 1.92
CA SER A 144 7.39 -1.60 0.87
C SER A 144 5.95 -1.66 1.40
N LEU A 145 5.72 -2.12 2.63
CA LEU A 145 4.41 -2.32 3.23
C LEU A 145 4.05 -1.13 4.12
N ILE A 146 2.92 -0.48 3.84
CA ILE A 146 2.54 0.78 4.49
C ILE A 146 2.44 0.66 6.02
N ASP A 147 1.89 -0.43 6.55
CA ASP A 147 1.80 -0.70 7.99
C ASP A 147 3.19 -0.76 8.65
N LYS A 148 4.15 -1.39 7.99
CA LYS A 148 5.52 -1.51 8.46
C LYS A 148 6.27 -0.18 8.35
N VAL A 149 6.02 0.56 7.27
CA VAL A 149 6.61 1.90 7.07
C VAL A 149 6.11 2.86 8.14
N LEU A 150 4.80 2.89 8.43
CA LEU A 150 4.21 3.72 9.48
C LEU A 150 4.77 3.37 10.87
N THR A 151 4.89 2.07 11.20
CA THR A 151 5.38 1.63 12.50
C THR A 151 6.89 1.82 12.66
N ARG A 152 7.68 1.44 11.64
CA ARG A 152 9.15 1.46 11.68
C ARG A 152 9.74 2.82 11.33
N ARG A 153 8.95 3.69 10.68
CA ARG A 153 9.36 4.99 10.15
C ARG A 153 10.54 4.89 9.18
N LYS A 154 10.64 3.76 8.50
CA LYS A 154 11.64 3.45 7.49
C LYS A 154 10.96 2.89 6.24
N GLY A 155 11.41 3.33 5.07
CA GLY A 155 10.86 2.87 3.79
C GLY A 155 11.84 3.02 2.63
N ILE A 156 11.36 2.66 1.45
CA ILE A 156 12.02 2.91 0.16
C ILE A 156 11.36 4.13 -0.52
N PRO A 157 11.93 4.67 -1.62
CA PRO A 157 11.39 5.89 -2.24
C PRO A 157 9.89 5.86 -2.48
N ILE A 158 9.35 4.80 -3.06
CA ILE A 158 7.91 4.71 -3.36
C ILE A 158 7.04 4.65 -2.11
N SER A 159 7.41 3.88 -1.09
CA SER A 159 6.58 3.73 0.11
C SER A 159 6.57 4.99 0.98
N LEU A 160 7.69 5.70 1.07
CA LEU A 160 7.74 7.01 1.73
C LEU A 160 6.96 8.07 0.94
N SER A 161 6.99 8.00 -0.39
CA SER A 161 6.17 8.88 -1.24
C SER A 161 4.68 8.59 -1.09
N ILE A 162 4.27 7.33 -0.93
CA ILE A 162 2.88 6.98 -0.61
C ILE A 162 2.45 7.63 0.72
N VAL A 163 3.23 7.51 1.79
CA VAL A 163 2.91 8.17 3.07
C VAL A 163 2.80 9.68 2.90
N TYR A 164 3.72 10.30 2.15
CA TYR A 164 3.72 11.73 1.87
C TYR A 164 2.46 12.18 1.13
N LEU A 165 2.08 11.45 0.07
CA LEU A 165 0.89 11.70 -0.72
C LEU A 165 -0.39 11.60 0.11
N LEU A 166 -0.51 10.56 0.95
CA LEU A 166 -1.67 10.35 1.81
C LEU A 166 -1.83 11.43 2.90
N VAL A 167 -0.72 11.97 3.41
CA VAL A 167 -0.76 13.13 4.31
C VAL A 167 -1.11 14.41 3.52
N GLY A 168 -0.55 14.59 2.33
CA GLY A 168 -0.84 15.71 1.43
C GLY A 168 -2.32 15.76 1.02
N GLU A 169 -2.91 14.61 0.68
CA GLU A 169 -4.34 14.47 0.36
C GLU A 169 -5.23 14.94 1.51
N ARG A 170 -4.91 14.55 2.75
CA ARG A 170 -5.63 15.00 3.95
C ARG A 170 -5.54 16.50 4.21
N LEU A 171 -4.54 17.16 3.63
CA LEU A 171 -4.34 18.62 3.66
C LEU A 171 -4.95 19.32 2.44
N GLY A 172 -5.53 18.57 1.49
CA GLY A 172 -6.08 19.10 0.25
C GLY A 172 -5.01 19.64 -0.70
N LEU A 173 -3.78 19.11 -0.65
CA LEU A 173 -2.69 19.52 -1.53
C LEU A 173 -2.75 18.78 -2.87
N PRO A 174 -2.56 19.49 -4.00
CA PRO A 174 -2.56 18.90 -5.35
C PRO A 174 -1.20 18.23 -5.64
N LEU A 175 -0.90 17.16 -4.92
CA LEU A 175 0.33 16.41 -5.05
C LEU A 175 0.10 15.15 -5.88
N GLU A 176 1.05 14.85 -6.74
CA GLU A 176 1.00 13.74 -7.68
C GLU A 176 2.20 12.79 -7.48
N PRO A 177 1.99 11.47 -7.61
CA PRO A 177 3.10 10.52 -7.62
C PRO A 177 3.92 10.66 -8.91
N VAL A 178 5.24 10.57 -8.81
CA VAL A 178 6.15 10.62 -9.97
C VAL A 178 7.12 9.45 -9.92
N GLY A 179 6.90 8.50 -10.82
CA GLY A 179 7.67 7.26 -10.92
C GLY A 179 8.90 7.39 -11.81
N LEU A 180 10.01 7.82 -11.24
CA LEU A 180 11.29 7.89 -11.96
C LEU A 180 11.89 6.50 -12.21
N PRO A 181 12.68 6.31 -13.29
CA PRO A 181 13.50 5.12 -13.43
C PRO A 181 14.46 4.96 -12.23
N GLY A 182 14.36 3.85 -11.50
CA GLY A 182 15.17 3.58 -10.30
C GLY A 182 14.88 4.40 -9.06
N HIS A 183 13.93 5.37 -9.11
CA HIS A 183 13.59 6.22 -7.98
C HIS A 183 12.10 6.59 -7.97
N PHE A 184 11.65 7.30 -6.94
CA PHE A 184 10.26 7.77 -6.83
C PHE A 184 10.23 9.09 -6.05
N VAL A 185 9.48 10.07 -6.54
CA VAL A 185 9.32 11.37 -5.91
C VAL A 185 7.84 11.80 -5.92
N VAL A 186 7.53 12.90 -5.24
CA VAL A 186 6.20 13.54 -5.25
C VAL A 186 6.30 14.84 -6.02
N GLY A 187 5.42 15.07 -6.98
CA GLY A 187 5.35 16.30 -7.79
C GLY A 187 4.21 17.22 -7.36
N CYS A 188 4.42 18.51 -7.50
CA CYS A 188 3.38 19.52 -7.42
C CYS A 188 3.40 20.34 -8.72
N TYR A 189 2.31 20.29 -9.48
CA TYR A 189 2.17 20.92 -10.80
C TYR A 189 1.20 22.10 -10.79
N ALA A 190 0.60 22.39 -9.66
CA ALA A 190 -0.40 23.47 -9.54
C ALA A 190 0.20 24.87 -9.40
N ASP A 191 1.50 24.96 -9.09
CA ASP A 191 2.22 26.22 -8.99
C ASP A 191 2.73 26.66 -10.40
N GLU A 192 3.08 27.94 -10.58
CA GLU A 192 3.61 28.45 -11.87
C GLU A 192 4.80 27.64 -12.39
N THR A 193 5.66 27.20 -11.48
CA THR A 193 6.79 26.31 -11.77
C THR A 193 6.61 25.02 -10.98
N PRO A 194 6.45 23.86 -11.66
CA PRO A 194 6.40 22.58 -10.98
C PRO A 194 7.64 22.35 -10.12
N PHE A 195 7.45 21.73 -8.95
CA PHE A 195 8.54 21.29 -8.10
C PHE A 195 8.32 19.85 -7.64
N PHE A 196 9.41 19.19 -7.27
CA PHE A 196 9.42 17.81 -6.82
C PHE A 196 9.94 17.73 -5.40
N ILE A 197 9.44 16.75 -4.66
CA ILE A 197 9.85 16.47 -3.29
C ILE A 197 10.36 15.03 -3.27
N ASP A 198 11.51 14.82 -2.66
CA ASP A 198 12.11 13.50 -2.48
C ASP A 198 11.95 13.00 -1.04
N PRO A 199 10.90 12.22 -0.71
CA PRO A 199 10.68 11.73 0.65
C PRO A 199 11.76 10.77 1.14
N PHE A 200 12.50 10.10 0.24
CA PHE A 200 13.60 9.24 0.61
C PHE A 200 14.82 10.04 1.08
N ASP A 201 15.01 11.24 0.51
CA ASP A 201 16.01 12.23 0.91
C ASP A 201 15.38 13.31 1.79
N GLN A 202 14.63 12.88 2.82
CA GLN A 202 14.05 13.72 3.88
C GLN A 202 13.25 14.93 3.36
N GLY A 203 12.56 14.78 2.23
CA GLY A 203 11.72 15.82 1.65
C GLY A 203 12.50 16.92 0.91
N LEU A 204 13.71 16.59 0.43
CA LEU A 204 14.49 17.53 -0.39
C LEU A 204 13.67 18.01 -1.57
N PHE A 205 13.55 19.34 -1.71
CA PHE A 205 12.92 19.93 -2.87
C PHE A 205 13.88 19.90 -4.06
N ARG A 206 13.36 19.51 -5.21
CA ARG A 206 14.08 19.48 -6.48
C ARG A 206 13.28 20.22 -7.55
N ASP A 207 13.96 20.89 -8.45
CA ASP A 207 13.40 21.32 -9.73
C ASP A 207 13.61 20.22 -10.80
N ALA A 208 13.14 20.46 -12.03
CA ALA A 208 13.24 19.50 -13.13
C ALA A 208 14.70 19.16 -13.47
N ASP A 209 15.58 20.15 -13.47
CA ASP A 209 17.00 19.96 -13.80
C ASP A 209 17.72 19.16 -12.73
N GLU A 210 17.39 19.37 -11.45
CA GLU A 210 17.92 18.61 -10.32
C GLU A 210 17.44 17.15 -10.35
N VAL A 211 16.18 16.89 -10.76
CA VAL A 211 15.68 15.52 -10.98
C VAL A 211 16.43 14.87 -12.14
N PHE A 212 16.64 15.57 -13.25
CA PHE A 212 17.41 15.06 -14.37
C PHE A 212 18.90 14.84 -14.00
N ALA A 213 19.47 15.68 -13.15
CA ALA A 213 20.82 15.47 -12.63
C ALA A 213 20.90 14.18 -11.76
N LEU A 214 19.88 13.93 -10.92
CA LEU A 214 19.76 12.70 -10.15
C LEU A 214 19.71 11.46 -11.05
N LEU A 215 18.92 11.48 -12.12
CA LEU A 215 18.87 10.36 -13.08
C LEU A 215 20.22 10.13 -13.76
N ARG A 216 20.89 11.19 -14.20
CA ARG A 216 22.22 11.10 -14.83
C ARG A 216 23.27 10.54 -13.86
N SER A 217 23.24 10.91 -12.58
CA SER A 217 24.15 10.37 -11.57
C SER A 217 23.97 8.86 -11.35
N ASN A 218 22.79 8.34 -11.65
CA ASN A 218 22.47 6.90 -11.65
C ASN A 218 22.65 6.25 -13.04
N HIS A 219 23.38 6.90 -13.95
CA HIS A 219 23.64 6.41 -15.33
C HIS A 219 22.36 6.22 -16.17
N ILE A 220 21.28 6.97 -15.87
CA ILE A 220 20.03 6.93 -16.60
C ILE A 220 19.93 8.18 -17.47
N LEU A 221 19.63 8.00 -18.75
CA LEU A 221 19.38 9.11 -19.66
C LEU A 221 17.97 9.66 -19.40
N PRO A 222 17.82 10.89 -18.87
CA PRO A 222 16.50 11.42 -18.52
C PRO A 222 15.70 11.78 -19.76
N LYS A 223 14.37 11.63 -19.65
CA LYS A 223 13.38 12.04 -20.65
C LYS A 223 12.39 13.01 -20.01
N PRO A 224 11.86 13.98 -20.73
CA PRO A 224 10.82 14.87 -20.20
C PRO A 224 9.60 14.14 -19.64
N THR A 225 9.25 12.97 -20.22
CA THR A 225 8.17 12.10 -19.77
C THR A 225 8.42 11.47 -18.41
N ASP A 226 9.67 11.40 -17.93
CA ASP A 226 9.98 10.86 -16.60
C ASP A 226 9.43 11.76 -15.47
N LEU A 227 9.16 13.03 -15.76
CA LEU A 227 8.56 13.97 -14.83
C LEU A 227 7.03 13.99 -14.88
N SER A 228 6.39 13.16 -15.68
CA SER A 228 4.93 13.09 -15.75
C SER A 228 4.34 12.38 -14.53
N PRO A 229 3.14 12.82 -14.07
CA PRO A 229 2.43 12.10 -13.02
C PRO A 229 2.22 10.62 -13.35
N THR A 230 2.35 9.79 -12.36
CA THR A 230 2.17 8.34 -12.44
C THR A 230 0.79 7.97 -11.91
N THR A 231 0.05 7.10 -12.58
CA THR A 231 -1.27 6.67 -12.11
C THR A 231 -1.18 5.83 -10.82
N VAL A 232 -2.24 5.84 -10.00
CA VAL A 232 -2.31 4.99 -8.79
C VAL A 232 -2.12 3.52 -9.13
N ARG A 233 -2.66 3.05 -10.29
CA ARG A 233 -2.43 1.69 -10.80
C ARG A 233 -0.92 1.38 -10.92
N GLU A 234 -0.17 2.28 -11.55
CA GLU A 234 1.27 2.09 -11.76
C GLU A 234 2.05 2.13 -10.45
N VAL A 235 1.65 3.00 -9.50
CA VAL A 235 2.23 3.03 -8.14
C VAL A 235 2.07 1.67 -7.46
N LEU A 236 0.86 1.11 -7.46
CA LEU A 236 0.58 -0.16 -6.81
C LEU A 236 1.25 -1.34 -7.55
N CYS A 237 1.22 -1.35 -8.88
CA CYS A 237 1.93 -2.34 -9.69
C CYS A 237 3.44 -2.33 -9.41
N ARG A 238 4.05 -1.13 -9.34
CA ARG A 238 5.47 -0.97 -9.01
C ARG A 238 5.78 -1.40 -7.57
N SER A 239 4.85 -1.17 -6.62
CA SER A 239 4.98 -1.66 -5.24
C SER A 239 5.00 -3.18 -5.20
N CYS A 240 4.16 -3.85 -6.00
CA CYS A 240 4.17 -5.31 -6.16
C CYS A 240 5.50 -5.81 -6.75
N ARG A 241 6.03 -5.17 -7.79
CA ARG A 241 7.34 -5.53 -8.37
C ARG A 241 8.48 -5.38 -7.37
N ASN A 242 8.48 -4.31 -6.57
CA ASN A 242 9.49 -4.13 -5.52
C ASN A 242 9.40 -5.26 -4.48
N LEU A 243 8.18 -5.62 -4.03
CA LEU A 243 7.97 -6.73 -3.11
C LEU A 243 8.44 -8.06 -3.72
N ALA A 244 8.11 -8.36 -4.98
CA ALA A 244 8.59 -9.55 -5.67
C ALA A 244 10.12 -9.63 -5.67
N ASN A 245 10.79 -8.54 -6.02
CA ASN A 245 12.26 -8.46 -6.05
C ASN A 245 12.87 -8.61 -4.65
N HIS A 246 12.30 -7.95 -3.63
CA HIS A 246 12.83 -8.00 -2.26
C HIS A 246 12.61 -9.37 -1.61
N TYR A 247 11.44 -10.01 -1.83
CA TYR A 247 11.22 -11.39 -1.37
C TYR A 247 12.11 -12.40 -2.10
N SER A 248 12.34 -12.20 -3.40
CA SER A 248 13.32 -13.02 -4.14
C SER A 248 14.73 -12.86 -3.57
N ALA A 249 15.16 -11.64 -3.28
CA ALA A 249 16.47 -11.37 -2.67
C ALA A 249 16.61 -11.98 -1.26
N SER A 250 15.50 -12.11 -0.51
CA SER A 250 15.45 -12.80 0.80
C SER A 250 15.21 -14.31 0.70
N SER A 251 15.17 -14.87 -0.51
CA SER A 251 14.92 -16.30 -0.78
C SER A 251 13.51 -16.79 -0.40
N ASP A 252 12.56 -15.91 -0.18
CA ASP A 252 11.12 -16.26 -0.03
C ASP A 252 10.45 -16.28 -1.41
N LEU A 253 10.75 -17.35 -2.17
CA LEU A 253 10.27 -17.49 -3.55
C LEU A 253 8.74 -17.61 -3.64
N ALA A 254 8.09 -18.14 -2.60
CA ALA A 254 6.63 -18.28 -2.58
C ALA A 254 5.94 -16.90 -2.55
N ARG A 255 6.40 -15.99 -1.68
CA ARG A 255 5.89 -14.61 -1.67
C ARG A 255 6.32 -13.84 -2.91
N ALA A 256 7.56 -13.99 -3.35
CA ALA A 256 8.03 -13.36 -4.59
C ALA A 256 7.11 -13.67 -5.78
N GLN A 257 6.69 -14.93 -5.92
CA GLN A 257 5.76 -15.38 -6.96
C GLN A 257 4.39 -14.69 -6.85
N ILE A 258 3.80 -14.62 -5.64
CA ILE A 258 2.50 -13.98 -5.42
C ILE A 258 2.53 -12.51 -5.84
N PHE A 259 3.58 -11.78 -5.48
CA PHE A 259 3.70 -10.36 -5.83
C PHE A 259 4.02 -10.14 -7.32
N SER A 260 4.75 -11.07 -7.97
CA SER A 260 4.91 -11.06 -9.42
C SER A 260 3.57 -11.23 -10.13
N GLU A 261 2.76 -12.21 -9.69
CA GLU A 261 1.43 -12.45 -10.24
C GLU A 261 0.48 -11.23 -10.07
N PHE A 262 0.57 -10.50 -8.96
CA PHE A 262 -0.19 -9.26 -8.80
C PHE A 262 0.24 -8.18 -9.81
N ALA A 263 1.54 -8.03 -10.04
CA ALA A 263 2.04 -7.08 -11.04
C ALA A 263 1.56 -7.44 -12.45
N ASP A 264 1.65 -8.71 -12.81
CA ASP A 264 1.15 -9.23 -14.11
C ASP A 264 -0.37 -9.04 -14.25
N GLU A 265 -1.12 -9.22 -13.16
CA GLU A 265 -2.57 -9.05 -13.15
C GLU A 265 -2.98 -7.58 -13.32
N PHE A 266 -2.23 -6.62 -12.76
CA PHE A 266 -2.42 -5.19 -13.03
C PHE A 266 -2.26 -4.87 -14.52
N GLU A 267 -1.23 -5.42 -15.17
CA GLU A 267 -0.96 -5.22 -16.60
C GLU A 267 -2.06 -5.84 -17.46
N ALA A 268 -2.36 -7.12 -17.24
CA ALA A 268 -3.38 -7.84 -17.99
C ALA A 268 -4.79 -7.24 -17.84
N THR A 269 -5.11 -6.69 -16.66
CA THR A 269 -6.41 -6.04 -16.43
C THR A 269 -6.48 -4.71 -17.19
N HIS A 270 -5.40 -3.96 -17.22
CA HIS A 270 -5.33 -2.69 -17.97
C HIS A 270 -5.38 -2.91 -19.47
N GLU A 271 -4.66 -3.89 -20.01
CA GLU A 271 -4.69 -4.23 -21.44
C GLU A 271 -6.10 -4.63 -21.89
N ARG A 272 -6.80 -5.44 -21.10
CA ARG A 272 -8.20 -5.80 -21.40
C ARG A 272 -9.14 -4.60 -21.40
N TYR A 273 -8.93 -3.65 -20.50
CA TYR A 273 -9.71 -2.42 -20.45
C TYR A 273 -9.47 -1.51 -21.68
N LEU A 274 -8.23 -1.44 -22.19
CA LEU A 274 -7.91 -0.66 -23.38
C LEU A 274 -8.45 -1.29 -24.69
N GLN A 275 -8.78 -2.57 -24.67
CA GLN A 275 -9.33 -3.30 -25.83
C GLN A 275 -10.86 -3.37 -25.84
N SER A 276 -11.53 -2.97 -24.77
CA SER A 276 -12.99 -2.95 -24.60
C SER A 276 -13.58 -1.61 -24.98
#